data_f8af2579bc11ae292491816424e4d508
#
_entry.id   f8af2579bc11ae292491816424e4d508
#
_cell.length_a   1.000
_cell.length_b   1.000
_cell.length_c   1.000
_cell.angle_alpha   90.00
_cell.angle_beta   90.00
_cell.angle_gamma   90.00
#
_symmetry.space_group_name_H-M   'P 1'
#
loop_
_entity.id
_entity.type
_entity.pdbx_description
1 polymer ?
#
loop_
_entity_poly.entity_id
_entity_poly.type
_entity_poly.pdbx_seq_one_letter_code
_entity_poly.pdbx_strand_id
1 'polypeptide(L)'
;IETSCDETSVSVIKNGSEILSNAVLSQIDSHKRFGGVVPEVASRHHVEGILPTIDEALETAQVSMEDITAIAVTEGPGLIGALLIGINAAKALAFAYDKPLIPVHHIAGHIYANHLEEPLTFPLMALIVSGGHTELVYMKDHLQFQVIGETRDDAVGEACLLYTSPSPR
;
A
#
# COMPACT_ATOMS: atom_id res chain seq x y z
N ILE A 1 2.53 4.26 6.01
CA ILE A 1 1.57 5.09 5.23
C ILE A 1 1.53 4.56 3.81
N GLU A 2 0.32 4.28 3.33
CA GLU A 2 0.06 3.74 1.99
C GLU A 2 -1.08 4.54 1.34
N THR A 3 -0.82 5.09 0.16
CA THR A 3 -1.78 5.86 -0.65
C THR A 3 -1.58 5.61 -2.15
N SER A 4 -1.14 4.42 -2.56
CA SER A 4 -0.72 4.18 -3.94
C SER A 4 -1.88 4.10 -4.95
N CYS A 5 -3.12 3.83 -4.51
CA CYS A 5 -4.28 3.68 -5.39
C CYS A 5 -5.54 4.36 -4.83
N ASP A 6 -6.50 3.61 -4.33
CA ASP A 6 -7.81 4.08 -3.90
C ASP A 6 -8.13 3.81 -2.42
N GLU A 7 -7.12 3.51 -1.64
CA GLU A 7 -7.22 3.35 -0.20
C GLU A 7 -6.16 4.19 0.50
N THR A 8 -6.59 4.95 1.52
CA THR A 8 -5.67 5.59 2.46
C THR A 8 -5.48 4.65 3.63
N SER A 9 -4.29 4.10 3.80
CA SER A 9 -4.01 3.20 4.91
C SER A 9 -2.83 3.68 5.74
N VAL A 10 -3.00 3.58 7.06
CA VAL A 10 -1.95 3.89 8.04
C VAL A 10 -1.93 2.80 9.10
N SER A 11 -0.77 2.26 9.38
CA SER A 11 -0.59 1.25 10.42
C SER A 11 0.55 1.60 11.36
N VAL A 12 0.43 1.16 12.61
CA VAL A 12 1.52 1.21 13.59
C VAL A 12 1.97 -0.21 13.86
N ILE A 13 3.25 -0.46 13.60
CA ILE A 13 3.88 -1.78 13.73
C ILE A 13 4.99 -1.68 14.78
N LYS A 14 5.01 -2.61 15.73
CA LYS A 14 6.04 -2.70 16.75
C LYS A 14 6.98 -3.85 16.44
N ASN A 15 8.28 -3.55 16.52
CA ASN A 15 9.36 -4.54 16.32
C ASN A 15 9.28 -5.31 14.99
N GLY A 16 8.71 -4.71 13.96
CA GLY A 16 8.66 -5.27 12.60
C GLY A 16 7.58 -6.32 12.34
N SER A 17 6.84 -6.78 13.35
CA SER A 17 5.84 -7.87 13.19
C SER A 17 4.57 -7.69 14.00
N GLU A 18 4.60 -7.00 15.12
CA GLU A 18 3.42 -6.82 15.98
C GLU A 18 2.58 -5.65 15.46
N ILE A 19 1.38 -5.94 14.96
CA ILE A 19 0.44 -4.92 14.48
C ILE A 19 -0.28 -4.30 15.67
N LEU A 20 0.02 -3.03 15.99
CA LEU A 20 -0.68 -2.29 17.04
C LEU A 20 -1.97 -1.64 16.51
N SER A 21 -1.96 -1.19 15.26
CA SER A 21 -3.14 -0.66 14.58
C SER A 21 -3.02 -0.79 13.08
N ASN A 22 -4.18 -0.79 12.41
CA ASN A 22 -4.30 -0.72 10.96
C ASN A 22 -5.60 0.03 10.61
N ALA A 23 -5.48 1.32 10.31
CA ALA A 23 -6.58 2.16 9.90
C ALA A 23 -6.64 2.22 8.37
N VAL A 24 -7.82 1.98 7.79
CA VAL A 24 -8.04 1.96 6.34
C VAL A 24 -9.27 2.76 5.97
N LEU A 25 -9.08 3.81 5.20
CA LEU A 25 -10.15 4.60 4.59
C LEU A 25 -10.28 4.21 3.12
N SER A 26 -11.28 3.39 2.80
CA SER A 26 -11.55 2.91 1.44
C SER A 26 -12.41 3.90 0.65
N GLN A 27 -12.09 4.04 -0.63
CA GLN A 27 -12.78 4.90 -1.58
C GLN A 27 -13.69 4.11 -2.53
N ILE A 28 -13.94 2.83 -2.28
CA ILE A 28 -14.71 1.93 -3.17
C ILE A 28 -16.04 2.54 -3.56
N ASP A 29 -16.79 3.10 -2.60
CA ASP A 29 -18.12 3.67 -2.88
C ASP A 29 -18.06 4.90 -3.78
N SER A 30 -17.01 5.69 -3.67
CA SER A 30 -16.79 6.86 -4.52
C SER A 30 -16.47 6.47 -5.96
N HIS A 31 -15.79 5.34 -6.17
CA HIS A 31 -15.36 4.88 -7.49
C HIS A 31 -16.39 3.99 -8.19
N LYS A 32 -17.30 3.33 -7.47
CA LYS A 32 -18.34 2.45 -8.05
C LYS A 32 -19.10 3.10 -9.21
N ARG A 33 -19.45 4.37 -9.10
CA ARG A 33 -20.20 5.10 -10.15
C ARG A 33 -19.43 5.28 -11.46
N PHE A 34 -18.11 5.16 -11.42
CA PHE A 34 -17.24 5.31 -12.59
C PHE A 34 -16.84 3.96 -13.20
N GLY A 35 -17.16 2.85 -12.54
CA GLY A 35 -16.77 1.51 -12.96
C GLY A 35 -15.29 1.18 -12.78
N GLY A 36 -14.55 1.98 -12.01
CA GLY A 36 -13.13 1.79 -11.74
C GLY A 36 -12.51 3.01 -11.09
N VAL A 37 -11.24 2.92 -10.72
CA VAL A 37 -10.52 3.99 -10.03
C VAL A 37 -10.25 5.17 -10.96
N VAL A 38 -10.64 6.37 -10.52
CA VAL A 38 -10.37 7.65 -11.20
C VAL A 38 -9.24 8.35 -10.45
N PRO A 39 -8.03 8.48 -11.04
CA PRO A 39 -6.84 8.96 -10.33
C PRO A 39 -6.98 10.32 -9.66
N GLU A 40 -7.67 11.28 -10.30
CA GLU A 40 -7.89 12.61 -9.73
C GLU A 40 -8.84 12.57 -8.53
N VAL A 41 -9.89 11.74 -8.60
CA VAL A 41 -10.82 11.55 -7.48
C VAL A 41 -10.10 10.89 -6.32
N ALA A 42 -9.30 9.85 -6.59
CA ALA A 42 -8.50 9.18 -5.58
C ALA A 42 -7.56 10.15 -4.86
N SER A 43 -6.83 10.99 -5.60
CA SER A 43 -5.91 11.96 -5.02
C SER A 43 -6.61 12.95 -4.09
N ARG A 44 -7.80 13.44 -4.45
CA ARG A 44 -8.59 14.36 -3.61
C ARG A 44 -9.04 13.69 -2.31
N HIS A 45 -9.52 12.47 -2.37
CA HIS A 45 -9.92 11.70 -1.18
C HIS A 45 -8.74 11.45 -0.25
N HIS A 46 -7.55 11.17 -0.78
CA HIS A 46 -6.34 11.03 0.04
C HIS A 46 -6.00 12.34 0.79
N VAL A 47 -6.14 13.51 0.14
CA VAL A 47 -5.92 14.80 0.81
C VAL A 47 -6.84 14.97 2.00
N GLU A 48 -8.11 14.62 1.85
CA GLU A 48 -9.11 14.75 2.92
C GLU A 48 -8.91 13.70 4.02
N GLY A 49 -8.50 12.49 3.63
CA GLY A 49 -8.45 11.32 4.52
C GLY A 49 -7.14 11.14 5.28
N ILE A 50 -6.00 11.65 4.77
CA ILE A 50 -4.68 11.24 5.29
C ILE A 50 -4.48 11.60 6.78
N LEU A 51 -4.83 12.81 7.21
CA LEU A 51 -4.67 13.22 8.60
C LEU A 51 -5.61 12.46 9.54
N PRO A 52 -6.93 12.38 9.28
CA PRO A 52 -7.83 11.58 10.11
C PRO A 52 -7.39 10.11 10.23
N THR A 53 -6.87 9.51 9.17
CA THR A 53 -6.41 8.11 9.20
C THR A 53 -5.12 7.95 10.02
N ILE A 54 -4.21 8.94 9.99
CA ILE A 54 -3.03 8.97 10.86
C ILE A 54 -3.45 9.06 12.33
N ASP A 55 -4.34 9.98 12.66
CA ASP A 55 -4.84 10.17 14.03
C ASP A 55 -5.52 8.88 14.54
N GLU A 56 -6.40 8.28 13.74
CA GLU A 56 -7.05 7.01 14.07
C GLU A 56 -6.05 5.88 14.32
N ALA A 57 -4.99 5.78 13.50
CA ALA A 57 -3.98 4.75 13.66
C ALA A 57 -3.20 4.91 14.98
N LEU A 58 -2.82 6.14 15.34
CA LEU A 58 -2.11 6.45 16.58
C LEU A 58 -3.00 6.22 17.82
N GLU A 59 -4.25 6.70 17.77
CA GLU A 59 -5.23 6.50 18.85
C GLU A 59 -5.51 5.01 19.08
N THR A 60 -5.75 4.24 18.02
CA THR A 60 -6.01 2.80 18.11
C THR A 60 -4.80 2.05 18.68
N ALA A 61 -3.59 2.44 18.28
CA ALA A 61 -2.36 1.87 18.81
C ALA A 61 -2.03 2.34 20.24
N GLN A 62 -2.73 3.36 20.74
CA GLN A 62 -2.47 4.00 22.04
C GLN A 62 -1.04 4.53 22.17
N VAL A 63 -0.51 5.11 21.09
CA VAL A 63 0.81 5.73 21.02
C VAL A 63 0.73 7.15 20.49
N SER A 64 1.78 7.93 20.79
CA SER A 64 1.96 9.27 20.23
C SER A 64 3.07 9.28 19.16
N MET A 65 3.24 10.38 18.44
CA MET A 65 4.32 10.52 17.46
C MET A 65 5.72 10.47 18.09
N GLU A 66 5.84 10.79 19.36
CA GLU A 66 7.09 10.69 20.14
C GLU A 66 7.54 9.22 20.25
N ASP A 67 6.61 8.29 20.36
CA ASP A 67 6.88 6.84 20.49
C ASP A 67 7.28 6.20 19.15
N ILE A 68 6.97 6.87 18.03
CA ILE A 68 7.32 6.38 16.70
C ILE A 68 8.82 6.53 16.45
N THR A 69 9.49 5.46 16.04
CA THR A 69 10.94 5.46 15.79
C THR A 69 11.31 5.76 14.34
N ALA A 70 10.42 5.47 13.38
CA ALA A 70 10.61 5.74 11.97
C ALA A 70 9.26 5.83 11.26
N ILE A 71 9.21 6.53 10.12
CA ILE A 71 8.02 6.64 9.28
C ILE A 71 8.32 5.95 7.96
N ALA A 72 7.53 4.94 7.63
CA ALA A 72 7.59 4.25 6.36
C ALA A 72 6.46 4.74 5.44
N VAL A 73 6.75 4.88 4.15
CA VAL A 73 5.77 5.31 3.16
C VAL A 73 6.00 4.63 1.82
N THR A 74 4.92 4.22 1.17
CA THR A 74 4.99 3.68 -0.19
C THR A 74 5.40 4.77 -1.18
N GLU A 75 6.53 4.53 -1.88
CA GLU A 75 7.05 5.44 -2.90
C GLU A 75 6.62 5.10 -4.32
N GLY A 76 6.19 3.86 -4.56
CA GLY A 76 5.76 3.32 -5.85
C GLY A 76 5.87 1.80 -5.93
N PRO A 77 5.35 1.23 -7.03
CA PRO A 77 4.50 1.83 -8.06
C PRO A 77 3.10 2.21 -7.54
N GLY A 78 2.40 3.07 -8.30
CA GLY A 78 1.04 3.51 -7.98
C GLY A 78 0.64 4.77 -8.75
N LEU A 79 -0.54 5.29 -8.45
CA LEU A 79 -1.06 6.53 -9.04
C LEU A 79 -0.25 7.72 -8.52
N ILE A 80 0.42 8.45 -9.42
CA ILE A 80 1.37 9.53 -9.05
C ILE A 80 0.72 10.56 -8.11
N GLY A 81 -0.49 11.03 -8.42
CA GLY A 81 -1.19 12.01 -7.58
C GLY A 81 -1.51 11.49 -6.18
N ALA A 82 -1.90 10.23 -6.08
CA ALA A 82 -2.20 9.55 -4.83
C ALA A 82 -0.93 9.32 -3.98
N LEU A 83 0.13 8.76 -4.59
CA LEU A 83 1.44 8.56 -3.95
C LEU A 83 1.99 9.86 -3.34
N LEU A 84 1.90 10.98 -4.08
CA LEU A 84 2.41 12.27 -3.62
C LEU A 84 1.76 12.74 -2.31
N ILE A 85 0.50 12.39 -2.06
CA ILE A 85 -0.17 12.79 -0.81
C ILE A 85 0.46 12.06 0.39
N GLY A 86 0.59 10.73 0.32
CA GLY A 86 1.22 9.94 1.38
C GLY A 86 2.69 10.33 1.60
N ILE A 87 3.45 10.48 0.51
CA ILE A 87 4.87 10.89 0.56
C ILE A 87 5.03 12.26 1.23
N ASN A 88 4.20 13.25 0.88
CA ASN A 88 4.30 14.58 1.48
C ASN A 88 3.88 14.58 2.96
N ALA A 89 2.82 13.85 3.31
CA ALA A 89 2.43 13.69 4.71
C ALA A 89 3.54 13.02 5.53
N ALA A 90 4.12 11.92 5.03
CA ALA A 90 5.20 11.22 5.68
C ALA A 90 6.46 12.10 5.83
N LYS A 91 6.83 12.88 4.81
CA LYS A 91 7.94 13.84 4.88
C LYS A 91 7.69 14.94 5.90
N ALA A 92 6.48 15.49 5.95
CA ALA A 92 6.12 16.53 6.90
C ALA A 92 6.23 16.01 8.34
N LEU A 93 5.70 14.81 8.61
CA LEU A 93 5.80 14.18 9.93
C LEU A 93 7.25 13.84 10.28
N ALA A 94 8.02 13.25 9.35
CA ALA A 94 9.42 12.92 9.56
C ALA A 94 10.24 14.16 9.93
N PHE A 95 9.98 15.27 9.23
CA PHE A 95 10.64 16.55 9.51
C PHE A 95 10.20 17.16 10.85
N ALA A 96 8.90 17.17 11.13
CA ALA A 96 8.36 17.81 12.33
C ALA A 96 8.79 17.11 13.64
N TYR A 97 8.93 15.78 13.59
CA TYR A 97 9.26 14.95 14.76
C TYR A 97 10.69 14.40 14.73
N ASP A 98 11.52 14.87 13.80
CA ASP A 98 12.91 14.41 13.62
C ASP A 98 13.04 12.88 13.57
N LYS A 99 12.21 12.25 12.72
CA LYS A 99 12.17 10.79 12.53
C LYS A 99 12.76 10.39 11.20
N PRO A 100 13.44 9.24 11.11
CA PRO A 100 13.84 8.66 9.82
C PRO A 100 12.66 8.39 8.92
N LEU A 101 12.80 8.67 7.62
CA LEU A 101 11.84 8.35 6.58
C LEU A 101 12.33 7.14 5.78
N ILE A 102 11.48 6.12 5.66
CA ILE A 102 11.80 4.87 4.98
C ILE A 102 10.91 4.74 3.74
N PRO A 103 11.48 4.82 2.52
CA PRO A 103 10.74 4.54 1.29
C PRO A 103 10.48 3.04 1.17
N VAL A 104 9.26 2.67 0.75
CA VAL A 104 8.84 1.28 0.60
C VAL A 104 8.29 1.06 -0.80
N HIS A 105 8.78 0.02 -1.47
CA HIS A 105 8.23 -0.41 -2.75
C HIS A 105 6.90 -1.14 -2.53
N HIS A 106 5.83 -0.72 -3.22
CA HIS A 106 4.47 -1.25 -3.05
C HIS A 106 4.39 -2.78 -3.16
N ILE A 107 4.99 -3.36 -4.20
CA ILE A 107 4.97 -4.81 -4.41
C ILE A 107 5.78 -5.55 -3.33
N ALA A 108 6.89 -4.97 -2.88
CA ALA A 108 7.62 -5.51 -1.75
C ALA A 108 6.77 -5.54 -0.49
N GLY A 109 6.01 -4.48 -0.23
CA GLY A 109 5.04 -4.42 0.87
C GLY A 109 4.05 -5.57 0.83
N HIS A 110 3.48 -5.89 -0.33
CA HIS A 110 2.57 -7.03 -0.50
C HIS A 110 3.24 -8.37 -0.20
N ILE A 111 4.47 -8.58 -0.65
CA ILE A 111 5.20 -9.83 -0.36
C ILE A 111 5.48 -9.94 1.14
N TYR A 112 5.99 -8.85 1.75
CA TYR A 112 6.34 -8.83 3.16
C TYR A 112 5.13 -8.83 4.11
N ALA A 113 3.92 -8.50 3.65
CA ALA A 113 2.71 -8.66 4.44
C ALA A 113 2.51 -10.10 4.94
N ASN A 114 2.96 -11.09 4.15
CA ASN A 114 2.94 -12.50 4.57
C ASN A 114 3.85 -12.78 5.77
N HIS A 115 4.89 -11.98 5.98
CA HIS A 115 5.80 -12.12 7.13
C HIS A 115 5.12 -11.83 8.48
N LEU A 116 4.00 -11.11 8.45
CA LEU A 116 3.20 -10.81 9.64
C LEU A 116 2.45 -12.06 10.15
N GLU A 117 2.12 -12.99 9.25
CA GLU A 117 1.46 -14.24 9.57
C GLU A 117 2.49 -15.36 9.86
N GLU A 118 3.48 -15.51 8.98
CA GLU A 118 4.53 -16.51 9.09
C GLU A 118 5.87 -15.95 8.57
N PRO A 119 6.98 -16.17 9.31
CA PRO A 119 8.29 -15.70 8.88
C PRO A 119 8.64 -16.21 7.47
N LEU A 120 9.02 -15.30 6.58
CA LEU A 120 9.45 -15.64 5.23
C LEU A 120 10.73 -16.48 5.29
N THR A 121 10.74 -17.59 4.56
CA THR A 121 11.92 -18.44 4.39
C THR A 121 12.45 -18.33 2.97
N PHE A 122 13.75 -18.20 2.82
CA PHE A 122 14.40 -18.01 1.52
C PHE A 122 15.19 -19.26 1.08
N PRO A 123 15.30 -19.52 -0.23
CA PRO A 123 14.70 -18.76 -1.33
C PRO A 123 13.18 -18.99 -1.41
N LEU A 124 12.44 -17.96 -1.86
CA LEU A 124 11.00 -18.06 -2.08
C LEU A 124 10.58 -17.58 -3.47
N MET A 125 9.39 -17.97 -3.87
CA MET A 125 8.72 -17.48 -5.05
C MET A 125 7.38 -16.88 -4.68
N ALA A 126 7.16 -15.62 -5.04
CA ALA A 126 5.92 -14.91 -4.81
C ALA A 126 5.16 -14.74 -6.13
N LEU A 127 3.90 -15.15 -6.15
CA LEU A 127 2.95 -14.82 -7.20
C LEU A 127 2.09 -13.65 -6.74
N ILE A 128 2.24 -12.50 -7.39
CA ILE A 128 1.46 -11.30 -7.13
C ILE A 128 0.32 -11.28 -8.13
N VAL A 129 -0.92 -11.20 -7.63
CA VAL A 129 -2.14 -11.13 -8.44
C VAL A 129 -3.03 -10.02 -7.93
N SER A 130 -3.22 -8.99 -8.75
CA SER A 130 -4.09 -7.86 -8.45
C SER A 130 -4.84 -7.40 -9.69
N GLY A 131 -5.65 -6.34 -9.57
CA GLY A 131 -6.31 -5.71 -10.70
C GLY A 131 -5.35 -5.10 -11.71
N GLY A 132 -4.21 -4.58 -11.26
CA GLY A 132 -3.23 -3.89 -12.10
C GLY A 132 -1.91 -4.64 -12.32
N HIS A 133 -1.64 -5.70 -11.53
CA HIS A 133 -0.35 -6.40 -11.57
C HIS A 133 -0.55 -7.92 -11.53
N THR A 134 0.20 -8.61 -12.37
CA THR A 134 0.40 -10.05 -12.27
C THR A 134 1.87 -10.34 -12.55
N GLU A 135 2.58 -10.69 -11.51
CA GLU A 135 4.03 -10.88 -11.53
C GLU A 135 4.42 -12.14 -10.77
N LEU A 136 5.44 -12.82 -11.27
CA LEU A 136 6.12 -13.90 -10.59
C LEU A 136 7.51 -13.42 -10.18
N VAL A 137 7.74 -13.32 -8.87
CA VAL A 137 8.95 -12.76 -8.29
C VAL A 137 9.70 -13.85 -7.54
N TYR A 138 10.96 -14.05 -7.90
CA TYR A 138 11.89 -14.88 -7.14
C TYR A 138 12.68 -14.02 -6.16
N MET A 139 12.73 -14.46 -4.90
CA MET A 139 13.56 -13.83 -3.88
C MET A 139 14.58 -14.85 -3.36
N LYS A 140 15.85 -14.57 -3.63
CA LYS A 140 16.95 -15.40 -3.12
C LYS A 140 17.19 -15.17 -1.64
N ASP A 141 16.99 -13.93 -1.19
CA ASP A 141 17.19 -13.46 0.19
C ASP A 141 16.36 -12.20 0.40
N HIS A 142 16.35 -11.65 1.61
CA HIS A 142 15.69 -10.40 1.94
C HIS A 142 16.07 -9.28 0.97
N LEU A 143 15.05 -8.56 0.44
CA LEU A 143 15.18 -7.44 -0.48
C LEU A 143 15.92 -7.76 -1.81
N GLN A 144 16.16 -9.01 -2.11
CA GLN A 144 16.76 -9.46 -3.38
C GLN A 144 15.66 -9.97 -4.31
N PHE A 145 15.02 -9.04 -5.03
CA PHE A 145 13.91 -9.32 -5.94
C PHE A 145 14.41 -9.55 -7.36
N GLN A 146 13.90 -10.60 -7.99
CA GLN A 146 14.05 -10.84 -9.42
C GLN A 146 12.68 -11.16 -10.01
N VAL A 147 12.14 -10.28 -10.83
CA VAL A 147 10.94 -10.56 -11.61
C VAL A 147 11.33 -11.57 -12.70
N ILE A 148 10.72 -12.76 -12.66
CA ILE A 148 10.96 -13.84 -13.61
C ILE A 148 9.83 -14.02 -14.60
N GLY A 149 8.68 -13.40 -14.36
CA GLY A 149 7.55 -13.35 -15.25
C GLY A 149 6.59 -12.25 -14.87
N GLU A 150 6.01 -11.62 -15.86
CA GLU A 150 4.97 -10.58 -15.71
C GLU A 150 3.93 -10.72 -16.82
N THR A 151 2.72 -10.26 -16.58
CA THR A 151 1.71 -10.19 -17.63
C THR A 151 2.14 -9.17 -18.69
N ARG A 152 1.84 -9.48 -19.96
CA ARG A 152 2.15 -8.61 -21.10
C ARG A 152 0.98 -7.75 -21.55
N ASP A 153 -0.21 -8.08 -21.07
CA ASP A 153 -1.47 -7.42 -21.45
C ASP A 153 -2.32 -7.24 -20.20
N ASP A 154 -3.43 -7.94 -20.07
CA ASP A 154 -4.32 -7.79 -18.92
C ASP A 154 -3.80 -8.54 -17.69
N ALA A 155 -3.82 -7.89 -16.53
CA ALA A 155 -3.59 -8.56 -15.26
C ALA A 155 -4.70 -9.59 -14.98
N VAL A 156 -4.38 -10.65 -14.23
CA VAL A 156 -5.34 -11.73 -13.91
C VAL A 156 -6.60 -11.19 -13.22
N GLY A 157 -6.46 -10.20 -12.34
CA GLY A 157 -7.61 -9.57 -11.69
C GLY A 157 -8.49 -8.81 -12.69
N GLU A 158 -7.93 -8.11 -13.65
CA GLU A 158 -8.66 -7.43 -14.71
C GLU A 158 -9.35 -8.44 -15.64
N ALA A 159 -8.67 -9.49 -16.06
CA ALA A 159 -9.25 -10.56 -16.86
C ALA A 159 -10.42 -11.23 -16.13
N CYS A 160 -10.34 -11.43 -14.83
CA CYS A 160 -11.43 -11.94 -14.00
C CYS A 160 -12.64 -11.00 -14.00
N LEU A 161 -12.42 -9.70 -13.87
CA LEU A 161 -13.49 -8.68 -13.92
C LEU A 161 -14.17 -8.61 -15.27
N LEU A 162 -13.42 -8.70 -16.36
CA LEU A 162 -13.96 -8.73 -17.73
C LEU A 162 -14.85 -9.97 -17.95
N TYR A 163 -14.45 -11.14 -17.42
CA TYR A 163 -15.22 -12.37 -17.55
C TYR A 163 -16.48 -12.38 -16.68
N THR A 164 -16.42 -11.78 -15.49
CA THR A 164 -17.54 -11.79 -14.53
C THR A 164 -18.46 -10.57 -14.64
N SER A 165 -18.09 -9.57 -15.45
CA SER A 165 -18.90 -8.37 -15.64
C SER A 165 -20.21 -8.71 -16.40
N PRO A 166 -21.38 -8.23 -15.92
CA PRO A 166 -22.66 -8.46 -16.58
C PRO A 166 -22.86 -7.64 -17.86
N SER A 167 -21.94 -6.75 -18.19
CA SER A 167 -22.00 -5.91 -19.40
C SER A 167 -20.76 -6.08 -20.26
N PRO A 168 -20.88 -6.54 -21.52
CA PRO A 168 -19.75 -6.47 -22.44
C PRO A 168 -19.38 -5.01 -22.69
N ARG A 169 -18.13 -4.70 -22.56
CA ARG A 169 -17.54 -3.41 -22.94
C ARG A 169 -17.29 -3.36 -24.43
#